data_4b3a4c6386a4ccf652c85c5bc57b695e
#
_entry.id   4b3a4c6386a4ccf652c85c5bc57b695e
#
_cell.length_a   1.000
_cell.length_b   1.000
_cell.length_c   1.000
_cell.angle_alpha   90.00
_cell.angle_beta   90.00
_cell.angle_gamma   90.00
#
_symmetry.space_group_name_H-M   'P 1'
#
loop_
_entity.id
_entity.type
_entity.pdbx_description
1 polymer ?
#
loop_
_entity_poly.entity_id
_entity_poly.type
_entity_poly.pdbx_seq_one_letter_code
_entity_poly.pdbx_strand_id
1 'polypeptide(L)'
;MPEFSLQEVVPGVLVALGGVCNRGIISGSGNVLIVDSGLNVTEATLLRTAAQEYCKEGSLSLFNTHPHGDHVYGNQVFTDGPIIAHEGVREDLMASGELTLAKWKQNSQWAQLLSDVTITLPTLTFEDEMTVSLGDIEIELLYSGRAHSPSDSVAWLPQSRTLFAGDLLFNTIVPAMPLGGNAANWVHALERLEQLGAEHVIPGHGPVQTAAELANLRNWLVMLRTHVGNAIASGWDRETTLTKVAAEMQAVAPRGAEERLPAAIGQVFDELSREDI
;
A
#
# COMPACT_ATOMS: atom_id res chain seq x y z
N MET A 1 8.20 21.78 -1.49
CA MET A 1 8.26 20.53 -2.26
C MET A 1 8.21 19.40 -1.23
N PRO A 2 7.50 18.32 -1.44
CA PRO A 2 7.61 17.18 -0.55
C PRO A 2 9.02 16.60 -0.68
N GLU A 3 9.89 16.97 0.23
CA GLU A 3 11.21 16.38 0.35
C GLU A 3 11.01 15.01 1.01
N PHE A 4 11.41 13.94 0.33
CA PHE A 4 11.60 12.66 1.00
C PHE A 4 13.05 12.56 1.47
N SER A 5 13.27 11.82 2.55
CA SER A 5 14.60 11.42 2.98
C SER A 5 14.84 9.96 2.63
N LEU A 6 16.05 9.64 2.16
CA LEU A 6 16.46 8.26 1.97
C LEU A 6 17.01 7.71 3.28
N GLN A 7 16.49 6.57 3.70
CA GLN A 7 16.98 5.79 4.82
C GLN A 7 17.42 4.42 4.32
N GLU A 8 18.67 4.05 4.55
CA GLU A 8 19.11 2.67 4.32
C GLU A 8 18.61 1.80 5.48
N VAL A 9 17.85 0.75 5.16
CA VAL A 9 17.30 -0.20 6.12
C VAL A 9 18.28 -1.34 6.36
N VAL A 10 18.79 -1.91 5.27
CA VAL A 10 19.88 -2.89 5.22
C VAL A 10 20.74 -2.60 3.98
N PRO A 11 21.96 -3.11 3.86
CA PRO A 11 22.80 -2.85 2.69
C PRO A 11 22.06 -3.14 1.38
N GLY A 12 22.00 -2.14 0.50
CA GLY A 12 21.33 -2.23 -0.79
C GLY A 12 19.80 -2.06 -0.77
N VAL A 13 19.20 -1.83 0.38
CA VAL A 13 17.74 -1.59 0.52
C VAL A 13 17.48 -0.24 1.17
N LEU A 14 16.97 0.70 0.39
CA LEU A 14 16.66 2.06 0.85
C LEU A 14 15.15 2.30 0.79
N VAL A 15 14.69 3.15 1.69
CA VAL A 15 13.32 3.65 1.73
C VAL A 15 13.34 5.17 1.58
N ALA A 16 12.57 5.67 0.64
CA ALA A 16 12.25 7.09 0.52
C ALA A 16 11.07 7.39 1.46
N LEU A 17 11.38 7.91 2.64
CA LEU A 17 10.40 8.30 3.66
C LEU A 17 9.95 9.74 3.47
N GLY A 18 8.66 9.97 3.56
CA GLY A 18 8.05 11.29 3.36
C GLY A 18 7.33 11.40 2.00
N GLY A 19 6.79 12.58 1.71
CA GLY A 19 5.79 12.71 0.66
C GLY A 19 4.44 12.15 1.10
N VAL A 20 3.68 11.59 0.17
CA VAL A 20 2.36 11.03 0.50
C VAL A 20 2.47 9.55 0.90
N CYS A 21 3.33 8.76 0.24
CA CYS A 21 3.59 7.37 0.59
C CYS A 21 5.10 7.08 0.69
N ASN A 22 5.47 5.94 1.25
CA ASN A 22 6.82 5.42 1.21
C ASN A 22 7.09 4.71 -0.13
N ARG A 23 8.36 4.76 -0.59
CA ARG A 23 8.81 4.11 -1.81
C ARG A 23 10.13 3.41 -1.54
N GLY A 24 10.39 2.30 -2.25
CA GLY A 24 11.59 1.51 -2.06
C GLY A 24 12.60 1.65 -3.20
N ILE A 25 13.89 1.48 -2.89
CA ILE A 25 14.96 1.24 -3.85
C ILE A 25 15.70 -0.01 -3.37
N ILE A 26 15.67 -1.08 -4.15
CA ILE A 26 16.36 -2.33 -3.88
C ILE A 26 17.42 -2.51 -4.97
N SER A 27 18.68 -2.60 -4.58
CA SER A 27 19.80 -2.69 -5.52
C SER A 27 20.64 -3.94 -5.30
N GLY A 28 20.91 -4.69 -6.37
CA GLY A 28 21.74 -5.88 -6.36
C GLY A 28 22.50 -6.03 -7.68
N SER A 29 23.79 -6.30 -7.62
CA SER A 29 24.67 -6.52 -8.80
C SER A 29 24.53 -5.46 -9.90
N GLY A 30 24.25 -4.21 -9.53
CA GLY A 30 24.06 -3.08 -10.46
C GLY A 30 22.68 -2.95 -11.08
N ASN A 31 21.75 -3.87 -10.79
CA ASN A 31 20.33 -3.77 -11.14
C ASN A 31 19.54 -3.13 -10.00
N VAL A 32 18.39 -2.53 -10.32
CA VAL A 32 17.52 -1.88 -9.35
C VAL A 32 16.06 -2.25 -9.57
N LEU A 33 15.37 -2.60 -8.48
CA LEU A 33 13.91 -2.62 -8.40
C LEU A 33 13.44 -1.47 -7.52
N ILE A 34 12.57 -0.63 -8.06
CA ILE A 34 11.85 0.38 -7.30
C ILE A 34 10.53 -0.22 -6.82
N VAL A 35 10.14 0.04 -5.58
CA VAL A 35 8.83 -0.32 -5.02
C VAL A 35 8.00 0.95 -4.91
N ASP A 36 6.93 1.01 -5.66
CA ASP A 36 6.00 2.14 -5.84
C ASP A 36 6.65 3.42 -6.41
N SER A 37 5.90 4.13 -7.21
CA SER A 37 6.40 5.28 -7.97
C SER A 37 6.08 6.65 -7.34
N GLY A 38 5.17 6.67 -6.36
CA GLY A 38 4.73 7.91 -5.71
C GLY A 38 3.54 8.58 -6.40
N LEU A 39 3.14 9.72 -5.83
CA LEU A 39 1.91 10.43 -6.19
C LEU A 39 2.02 11.21 -7.49
N ASN A 40 3.20 11.68 -7.89
CA ASN A 40 3.36 12.60 -9.00
C ASN A 40 4.71 12.48 -9.71
N VAL A 41 4.80 13.13 -10.87
CA VAL A 41 5.98 13.11 -11.74
C VAL A 41 7.24 13.65 -11.05
N THR A 42 7.11 14.70 -10.25
CA THR A 42 8.25 15.31 -9.55
C THR A 42 8.86 14.34 -8.53
N GLU A 43 8.03 13.74 -7.67
CA GLU A 43 8.50 12.74 -6.69
C GLU A 43 9.12 11.53 -7.37
N ALA A 44 8.47 11.01 -8.42
CA ALA A 44 8.97 9.88 -9.19
C ALA A 44 10.31 10.18 -9.87
N THR A 45 10.49 11.39 -10.41
CA THR A 45 11.76 11.81 -11.03
C THR A 45 12.90 11.89 -10.01
N LEU A 46 12.63 12.42 -8.82
CA LEU A 46 13.62 12.46 -7.74
C LEU A 46 13.99 11.05 -7.27
N LEU A 47 12.99 10.17 -7.11
CA LEU A 47 13.21 8.77 -6.74
C LEU A 47 14.05 8.04 -7.79
N ARG A 48 13.72 8.20 -9.08
CA ARG A 48 14.48 7.63 -10.18
C ARG A 48 15.92 8.13 -10.19
N THR A 49 16.14 9.43 -10.00
CA THR A 49 17.48 10.01 -9.95
C THR A 49 18.32 9.40 -8.82
N ALA A 50 17.72 9.24 -7.64
CA ALA A 50 18.37 8.57 -6.52
C ALA A 50 18.70 7.09 -6.84
N ALA A 51 17.77 6.38 -7.47
CA ALA A 51 17.95 4.98 -7.85
C ALA A 51 19.06 4.78 -8.90
N GLN A 52 19.24 5.72 -9.81
CA GLN A 52 20.29 5.67 -10.84
C GLN A 52 21.71 5.66 -10.26
N GLU A 53 21.92 6.17 -9.05
CA GLU A 53 23.21 6.09 -8.37
C GLU A 53 23.63 4.63 -8.07
N TYR A 54 22.65 3.74 -7.97
CA TYR A 54 22.82 2.29 -7.71
C TYR A 54 22.73 1.44 -8.98
N CYS A 55 22.11 1.97 -10.05
CA CYS A 55 21.92 1.31 -11.34
C CYS A 55 23.00 1.74 -12.33
N LYS A 56 24.21 1.18 -12.23
CA LYS A 56 25.37 1.64 -13.02
C LYS A 56 25.33 1.17 -14.48
N GLU A 57 25.20 -0.13 -14.71
CA GLU A 57 25.19 -0.75 -16.04
C GLU A 57 24.04 -1.79 -16.19
N GLY A 58 23.19 -1.89 -15.16
CA GLY A 58 22.11 -2.85 -15.08
C GLY A 58 20.76 -2.31 -15.54
N SER A 59 19.73 -3.03 -15.18
CA SER A 59 18.34 -2.69 -15.46
C SER A 59 17.71 -1.98 -14.28
N LEU A 60 16.78 -1.07 -14.60
CA LEU A 60 15.90 -0.44 -13.62
C LEU A 60 14.47 -0.89 -13.92
N SER A 61 13.80 -1.45 -12.92
CA SER A 61 12.42 -1.90 -12.98
C SER A 61 11.60 -1.27 -11.85
N LEU A 62 10.29 -1.27 -12.00
CA LEU A 62 9.34 -0.76 -11.01
C LEU A 62 8.37 -1.88 -10.63
N PHE A 63 8.08 -2.02 -9.35
CA PHE A 63 7.00 -2.84 -8.83
C PHE A 63 5.95 -1.95 -8.17
N ASN A 64 4.67 -2.12 -8.53
CA ASN A 64 3.55 -1.48 -7.86
C ASN A 64 2.89 -2.45 -6.89
N THR A 65 2.78 -2.05 -5.62
CA THR A 65 2.16 -2.87 -4.56
C THR A 65 0.64 -2.98 -4.74
N HIS A 66 -0.02 -1.90 -5.16
CA HIS A 66 -1.47 -1.83 -5.35
C HIS A 66 -1.87 -0.62 -6.23
N PRO A 67 -3.15 -0.48 -6.66
CA PRO A 67 -3.54 0.48 -7.70
C PRO A 67 -3.77 1.93 -7.23
N HIS A 68 -3.60 2.28 -5.95
CA HIS A 68 -3.90 3.64 -5.50
C HIS A 68 -2.92 4.68 -6.03
N GLY A 69 -3.45 5.89 -6.26
CA GLY A 69 -2.75 6.92 -7.01
C GLY A 69 -1.42 7.36 -6.42
N ASP A 70 -1.31 7.41 -5.10
CA ASP A 70 -0.07 7.77 -4.42
C ASP A 70 1.04 6.71 -4.53
N HIS A 71 0.73 5.52 -5.04
CA HIS A 71 1.67 4.44 -5.34
C HIS A 71 2.00 4.30 -6.83
N VAL A 72 1.09 4.73 -7.73
CA VAL A 72 1.20 4.44 -9.17
C VAL A 72 1.25 5.67 -10.09
N TYR A 73 0.93 6.87 -9.60
CA TYR A 73 0.85 8.05 -10.48
C TYR A 73 2.20 8.53 -11.01
N GLY A 74 3.31 8.07 -10.44
CA GLY A 74 4.66 8.29 -10.96
C GLY A 74 5.10 7.29 -12.03
N ASN A 75 4.32 6.27 -12.38
CA ASN A 75 4.70 5.18 -13.29
C ASN A 75 5.26 5.66 -14.63
N GLN A 76 4.72 6.75 -15.17
CA GLN A 76 5.17 7.33 -16.46
C GLN A 76 6.65 7.68 -16.51
N VAL A 77 7.31 7.83 -15.37
CA VAL A 77 8.75 8.15 -15.26
C VAL A 77 9.63 6.91 -15.48
N PHE A 78 9.05 5.69 -15.42
CA PHE A 78 9.77 4.41 -15.43
C PHE A 78 9.49 3.55 -16.67
N THR A 79 9.06 4.16 -17.78
CA THR A 79 8.61 3.44 -18.99
C THR A 79 9.74 2.86 -19.85
N ASP A 80 10.97 3.09 -19.52
CA ASP A 80 12.15 2.50 -20.19
C ASP A 80 12.54 1.12 -19.62
N GLY A 81 11.90 0.70 -18.53
CA GLY A 81 12.01 -0.63 -17.94
C GLY A 81 10.64 -1.29 -17.72
N PRO A 82 10.61 -2.53 -17.25
CA PRO A 82 9.36 -3.20 -16.90
C PRO A 82 8.72 -2.53 -15.67
N ILE A 83 7.41 -2.32 -15.77
CA ILE A 83 6.55 -1.97 -14.64
C ILE A 83 5.80 -3.24 -14.27
N ILE A 84 6.10 -3.79 -13.11
CA ILE A 84 5.61 -5.07 -12.62
C ILE A 84 4.47 -4.84 -11.62
N ALA A 85 3.41 -5.61 -11.68
CA ALA A 85 2.33 -5.60 -10.69
C ALA A 85 1.52 -6.89 -10.74
N HIS A 86 0.67 -7.13 -9.74
CA HIS A 86 -0.40 -8.11 -9.87
C HIS A 86 -1.34 -7.71 -11.00
N GLU A 87 -1.91 -8.69 -11.74
CA GLU A 87 -2.79 -8.42 -12.89
C GLU A 87 -3.97 -7.50 -12.54
N GLY A 88 -4.58 -7.69 -11.36
CA GLY A 88 -5.69 -6.86 -10.88
C GLY A 88 -5.32 -5.38 -10.69
N VAL A 89 -4.06 -5.04 -10.44
CA VAL A 89 -3.62 -3.63 -10.44
C VAL A 89 -3.75 -3.03 -11.83
N ARG A 90 -3.32 -3.78 -12.86
CA ARG A 90 -3.45 -3.35 -14.25
C ARG A 90 -4.91 -3.21 -14.67
N GLU A 91 -5.75 -4.18 -14.30
CA GLU A 91 -7.18 -4.18 -14.59
C GLU A 91 -7.90 -2.99 -13.95
N ASP A 92 -7.63 -2.70 -12.67
CA ASP A 92 -8.23 -1.56 -11.96
C ASP A 92 -7.82 -0.22 -12.58
N LEU A 93 -6.53 -0.06 -12.90
CA LEU A 93 -6.05 1.16 -13.57
C LEU A 93 -6.66 1.33 -14.96
N MET A 94 -6.88 0.25 -15.71
CA MET A 94 -7.57 0.30 -17.01
C MET A 94 -9.04 0.69 -16.86
N ALA A 95 -9.71 0.15 -15.85
CA ALA A 95 -11.14 0.36 -15.64
C ALA A 95 -11.47 1.72 -15.03
N SER A 96 -10.66 2.19 -14.08
CA SER A 96 -11.01 3.33 -13.23
C SER A 96 -9.93 4.40 -13.09
N GLY A 97 -8.69 4.16 -13.52
CA GLY A 97 -7.55 5.04 -13.26
C GLY A 97 -7.75 6.47 -13.71
N GLU A 98 -8.16 6.70 -14.97
CA GLU A 98 -8.41 8.05 -15.51
C GLU A 98 -9.56 8.77 -14.79
N LEU A 99 -10.63 8.04 -14.44
CA LEU A 99 -11.76 8.62 -13.72
C LEU A 99 -11.36 9.03 -12.30
N THR A 100 -10.56 8.20 -11.64
CA THR A 100 -10.07 8.46 -10.29
C THR A 100 -9.11 9.65 -10.30
N LEU A 101 -8.16 9.69 -11.23
CA LEU A 101 -7.26 10.83 -11.41
C LEU A 101 -8.02 12.12 -11.68
N ALA A 102 -9.04 12.09 -12.53
CA ALA A 102 -9.89 13.25 -12.83
C ALA A 102 -10.62 13.76 -11.58
N LYS A 103 -11.10 12.86 -10.71
CA LYS A 103 -11.71 13.24 -9.42
C LYS A 103 -10.70 13.92 -8.50
N TRP A 104 -9.49 13.39 -8.39
CA TRP A 104 -8.44 14.00 -7.57
C TRP A 104 -8.06 15.38 -8.08
N LYS A 105 -7.96 15.57 -9.38
CA LYS A 105 -7.69 16.87 -10.02
C LYS A 105 -8.79 17.93 -9.79
N GLN A 106 -10.01 17.54 -9.40
CA GLN A 106 -11.07 18.48 -9.01
C GLN A 106 -10.81 19.14 -7.66
N ASN A 107 -10.03 18.53 -6.80
CA ASN A 107 -9.63 19.13 -5.52
C ASN A 107 -8.47 20.10 -5.76
N SER A 108 -8.65 21.37 -5.39
CA SER A 108 -7.65 22.43 -5.61
C SER A 108 -6.28 22.15 -4.98
N GLN A 109 -6.23 21.37 -3.90
CA GLN A 109 -5.00 20.95 -3.24
C GLN A 109 -4.16 20.02 -4.13
N TRP A 110 -4.81 19.14 -4.91
CA TRP A 110 -4.17 18.13 -5.75
C TRP A 110 -4.04 18.53 -7.22
N ALA A 111 -4.88 19.46 -7.69
CA ALA A 111 -4.97 19.83 -9.10
C ALA A 111 -3.61 20.20 -9.71
N GLN A 112 -2.85 21.07 -9.05
CA GLN A 112 -1.53 21.48 -9.53
C GLN A 112 -0.49 20.35 -9.42
N LEU A 113 -0.51 19.60 -8.34
CA LEU A 113 0.44 18.53 -8.07
C LEU A 113 0.29 17.36 -9.06
N LEU A 114 -0.92 17.13 -9.53
CA LEU A 114 -1.27 16.04 -10.45
C LEU A 114 -1.40 16.51 -11.92
N SER A 115 -1.10 17.78 -12.23
CA SER A 115 -1.31 18.34 -13.58
C SER A 115 -0.70 17.51 -14.69
N ASP A 116 0.53 17.05 -14.50
CA ASP A 116 1.35 16.33 -15.47
C ASP A 116 1.23 14.79 -15.36
N VAL A 117 0.39 14.30 -14.44
CA VAL A 117 0.16 12.87 -14.27
C VAL A 117 -0.69 12.34 -15.40
N THR A 118 -0.24 11.22 -15.98
CA THR A 118 -0.95 10.37 -16.93
C THR A 118 -0.96 8.94 -16.42
N ILE A 119 -2.09 8.26 -16.55
CA ILE A 119 -2.19 6.85 -16.13
C ILE A 119 -1.29 5.99 -17.02
N THR A 120 -0.32 5.33 -16.39
CA THR A 120 0.62 4.45 -17.06
C THR A 120 0.51 3.05 -16.47
N LEU A 121 0.15 2.10 -17.31
CA LEU A 121 -0.18 0.74 -16.90
C LEU A 121 1.07 -0.11 -16.65
N PRO A 122 1.03 -1.07 -15.71
CA PRO A 122 2.02 -2.14 -15.62
C PRO A 122 2.19 -2.88 -16.95
N THR A 123 3.44 -3.21 -17.29
CA THR A 123 3.79 -3.88 -18.56
C THR A 123 4.06 -5.37 -18.39
N LEU A 124 4.33 -5.80 -17.16
CA LEU A 124 4.53 -7.19 -16.77
C LEU A 124 3.64 -7.50 -15.56
N THR A 125 2.83 -8.54 -15.68
CA THR A 125 1.89 -8.91 -14.60
C THR A 125 2.10 -10.34 -14.13
N PHE A 126 1.71 -10.61 -12.88
CA PHE A 126 1.67 -11.95 -12.29
C PHE A 126 0.30 -12.17 -11.61
N GLU A 127 -0.06 -13.44 -11.39
CA GLU A 127 -1.32 -13.84 -10.74
C GLU A 127 -1.13 -14.10 -9.23
N ASP A 128 -0.23 -15.01 -8.85
CA ASP A 128 -0.03 -15.40 -7.45
C ASP A 128 1.28 -14.85 -6.88
N GLU A 129 2.39 -15.17 -7.55
CA GLU A 129 3.73 -14.81 -7.12
C GLU A 129 4.69 -14.65 -8.31
N MET A 130 5.74 -13.87 -8.10
CA MET A 130 6.83 -13.72 -9.06
C MET A 130 8.14 -13.51 -8.31
N THR A 131 9.21 -14.19 -8.74
CA THR A 131 10.56 -13.91 -8.26
C THR A 131 11.27 -12.97 -9.22
N VAL A 132 11.82 -11.89 -8.68
CA VAL A 132 12.70 -10.95 -9.38
C VAL A 132 14.12 -11.11 -8.85
N SER A 133 15.06 -11.47 -9.73
CA SER A 133 16.48 -11.57 -9.38
C SER A 133 17.23 -10.32 -9.84
N LEU A 134 17.93 -9.69 -8.91
CA LEU A 134 18.85 -8.58 -9.19
C LEU A 134 20.31 -9.05 -9.22
N GLY A 135 20.52 -10.35 -9.38
CA GLY A 135 21.82 -11.01 -9.38
C GLY A 135 22.14 -11.66 -8.04
N ASP A 136 22.52 -10.91 -7.06
CA ASP A 136 22.84 -11.39 -5.69
C ASP A 136 21.68 -11.22 -4.69
N ILE A 137 20.62 -10.54 -5.08
CA ILE A 137 19.39 -10.37 -4.29
C ILE A 137 18.20 -10.98 -5.04
N GLU A 138 17.44 -11.82 -4.37
CA GLU A 138 16.16 -12.32 -4.83
C GLU A 138 15.01 -11.65 -4.06
N ILE A 139 13.99 -11.27 -4.79
CA ILE A 139 12.80 -10.58 -4.29
C ILE A 139 11.60 -11.40 -4.70
N GLU A 140 10.82 -11.81 -3.72
CA GLU A 140 9.54 -12.49 -3.92
C GLU A 140 8.43 -11.43 -3.93
N LEU A 141 7.76 -11.26 -5.05
CA LEU A 141 6.54 -10.46 -5.18
C LEU A 141 5.36 -11.39 -4.91
N LEU A 142 4.63 -11.15 -3.83
CA LEU A 142 3.59 -12.06 -3.35
C LEU A 142 2.24 -11.37 -3.37
N TYR A 143 1.25 -11.96 -4.05
CA TYR A 143 -0.12 -11.50 -4.00
C TYR A 143 -0.73 -11.79 -2.62
N SER A 144 -1.26 -10.77 -1.99
CA SER A 144 -1.84 -10.85 -0.65
C SER A 144 -3.37 -10.92 -0.66
N GLY A 145 -3.97 -10.78 -1.83
CA GLY A 145 -5.42 -10.82 -1.98
C GLY A 145 -6.05 -9.43 -2.02
N ARG A 146 -7.38 -9.42 -2.10
CA ARG A 146 -8.20 -8.23 -1.93
C ARG A 146 -8.29 -7.90 -0.45
N ALA A 147 -7.52 -6.94 0.03
CA ALA A 147 -7.40 -6.59 1.43
C ALA A 147 -7.62 -5.09 1.66
N HIS A 148 -6.55 -4.26 1.59
CA HIS A 148 -6.69 -2.81 1.60
C HIS A 148 -7.32 -2.28 0.30
N SER A 149 -6.93 -2.86 -0.82
CA SER A 149 -7.40 -2.53 -2.16
C SER A 149 -8.00 -3.77 -2.86
N PRO A 150 -8.49 -3.66 -4.12
CA PRO A 150 -8.89 -4.83 -4.91
C PRO A 150 -7.76 -5.84 -5.15
N SER A 151 -6.51 -5.39 -5.16
CA SER A 151 -5.34 -6.22 -5.44
C SER A 151 -4.10 -5.70 -4.75
N ASP A 152 -3.78 -6.29 -3.60
CA ASP A 152 -2.60 -5.94 -2.81
C ASP A 152 -1.52 -6.99 -2.96
N SER A 153 -0.28 -6.55 -3.16
CA SER A 153 0.91 -7.38 -3.22
C SER A 153 2.04 -6.76 -2.42
N VAL A 154 2.99 -7.59 -2.03
CA VAL A 154 4.15 -7.19 -1.23
C VAL A 154 5.44 -7.59 -1.94
N ALA A 155 6.55 -6.92 -1.61
CA ALA A 155 7.88 -7.38 -1.97
C ALA A 155 8.59 -7.89 -0.72
N TRP A 156 8.93 -9.18 -0.75
CA TRP A 156 9.63 -9.88 0.32
C TRP A 156 11.08 -10.19 -0.08
N LEU A 157 12.03 -9.85 0.77
CA LEU A 157 13.45 -10.12 0.61
C LEU A 157 13.88 -11.13 1.68
N PRO A 158 13.89 -12.45 1.36
CA PRO A 158 14.19 -13.48 2.34
C PRO A 158 15.57 -13.35 3.00
N GLN A 159 16.61 -13.00 2.21
CA GLN A 159 17.98 -12.91 2.69
C GLN A 159 18.16 -11.86 3.78
N SER A 160 17.48 -10.71 3.67
CA SER A 160 17.56 -9.61 4.62
C SER A 160 16.36 -9.52 5.57
N ARG A 161 15.40 -10.44 5.43
CA ARG A 161 14.14 -10.46 6.18
C ARG A 161 13.43 -9.10 6.16
N THR A 162 13.41 -8.48 4.97
CA THR A 162 12.82 -7.17 4.74
C THR A 162 11.56 -7.29 3.91
N LEU A 163 10.47 -6.67 4.36
CA LEU A 163 9.15 -6.69 3.73
C LEU A 163 8.71 -5.28 3.37
N PHE A 164 8.44 -5.04 2.10
CA PHE A 164 7.66 -3.87 1.66
C PHE A 164 6.19 -4.27 1.63
N ALA A 165 5.44 -3.80 2.60
CA ALA A 165 4.05 -4.22 2.83
C ALA A 165 3.03 -3.38 2.04
N GLY A 166 3.42 -2.29 1.41
CA GLY A 166 2.47 -1.34 0.85
C GLY A 166 1.45 -0.92 1.91
N ASP A 167 0.22 -0.67 1.48
CA ASP A 167 -0.86 -0.24 2.36
C ASP A 167 -1.54 -1.39 3.13
N LEU A 168 -0.97 -2.59 3.06
CA LEU A 168 -1.31 -3.64 4.02
C LEU A 168 -0.84 -3.30 5.43
N LEU A 169 0.11 -2.35 5.59
CA LEU A 169 0.49 -1.80 6.87
C LEU A 169 0.40 -0.27 6.88
N PHE A 170 -0.46 0.25 7.73
CA PHE A 170 -0.49 1.65 8.14
C PHE A 170 0.09 1.75 9.55
N ASN A 171 1.13 2.55 9.71
CA ASN A 171 1.72 2.70 11.02
C ASN A 171 1.26 3.99 11.71
N THR A 172 0.83 3.83 12.96
CA THR A 172 0.43 4.93 13.87
C THR A 172 -0.79 5.75 13.45
N ILE A 173 -1.52 5.36 12.41
CA ILE A 173 -2.75 6.01 11.95
C ILE A 173 -3.85 4.97 11.69
N VAL A 174 -5.11 5.38 11.78
CA VAL A 174 -6.22 4.54 11.33
C VAL A 174 -6.03 4.26 9.84
N PRO A 175 -6.04 3.00 9.40
CA PRO A 175 -5.85 2.67 8.01
C PRO A 175 -6.95 3.29 7.15
N ALA A 176 -6.60 3.74 5.96
CA ALA A 176 -7.59 4.04 4.95
C ALA A 176 -8.28 2.73 4.56
N MET A 177 -9.60 2.75 4.49
CA MET A 177 -10.40 1.61 4.03
C MET A 177 -11.21 2.06 2.81
N PRO A 178 -10.59 2.10 1.62
CA PRO A 178 -11.26 2.54 0.41
C PRO A 178 -12.26 1.49 -0.08
N LEU A 179 -13.19 1.94 -0.90
CA LEU A 179 -14.11 1.04 -1.60
C LEU A 179 -13.29 0.03 -2.43
N GLY A 180 -13.63 -1.22 -2.31
CA GLY A 180 -12.96 -2.29 -3.04
C GLY A 180 -12.08 -3.19 -2.17
N GLY A 181 -11.64 -2.75 -0.99
CA GLY A 181 -10.98 -3.58 0.00
C GLY A 181 -11.92 -4.58 0.68
N ASN A 182 -11.36 -5.42 1.56
CA ASN A 182 -12.12 -6.37 2.40
C ASN A 182 -11.39 -6.60 3.73
N ALA A 183 -12.02 -6.22 4.84
CA ALA A 183 -11.39 -6.27 6.15
C ALA A 183 -11.13 -7.70 6.65
N ALA A 184 -11.97 -8.69 6.30
CA ALA A 184 -11.75 -10.08 6.66
C ALA A 184 -10.50 -10.64 5.95
N ASN A 185 -10.41 -10.44 4.65
CA ASN A 185 -9.25 -10.86 3.87
C ASN A 185 -7.98 -10.13 4.32
N TRP A 186 -8.10 -8.87 4.75
CA TRP A 186 -6.95 -8.12 5.27
C TRP A 186 -6.39 -8.74 6.54
N VAL A 187 -7.26 -9.19 7.46
CA VAL A 187 -6.83 -9.98 8.63
C VAL A 187 -6.04 -11.21 8.19
N HIS A 188 -6.55 -11.99 7.23
CA HIS A 188 -5.86 -13.19 6.71
C HIS A 188 -4.56 -12.86 5.97
N ALA A 189 -4.51 -11.74 5.23
CA ALA A 189 -3.27 -11.29 4.59
C ALA A 189 -2.20 -11.00 5.65
N LEU A 190 -2.54 -10.24 6.71
CA LEU A 190 -1.62 -9.94 7.80
C LEU A 190 -1.13 -11.20 8.54
N GLU A 191 -1.99 -12.19 8.77
CA GLU A 191 -1.61 -13.47 9.36
C GLU A 191 -0.55 -14.20 8.52
N ARG A 192 -0.67 -14.17 7.18
CA ARG A 192 0.35 -14.76 6.30
C ARG A 192 1.65 -13.96 6.31
N LEU A 193 1.58 -12.64 6.32
CA LEU A 193 2.77 -11.78 6.37
C LEU A 193 3.53 -11.92 7.70
N GLU A 194 2.84 -12.11 8.82
CA GLU A 194 3.47 -12.41 10.12
C GLU A 194 4.33 -13.70 10.07
N GLN A 195 3.88 -14.71 9.29
CA GLN A 195 4.59 -15.99 9.14
C GLN A 195 5.90 -15.88 8.35
N LEU A 196 6.10 -14.84 7.55
CA LEU A 196 7.36 -14.56 6.86
C LEU A 196 8.50 -14.26 7.87
N GLY A 197 8.15 -13.81 9.06
CA GLY A 197 9.11 -13.52 10.12
C GLY A 197 10.02 -12.35 9.79
N ALA A 198 9.48 -11.29 9.15
CA ALA A 198 10.22 -10.11 8.78
C ALA A 198 10.86 -9.42 10.00
N GLU A 199 12.09 -8.94 9.85
CA GLU A 199 12.77 -8.10 10.84
C GLU A 199 12.53 -6.62 10.57
N HIS A 200 12.45 -6.27 9.28
CA HIS A 200 12.18 -4.91 8.81
C HIS A 200 10.92 -4.92 7.98
N VAL A 201 9.93 -4.12 8.37
CA VAL A 201 8.67 -3.95 7.63
C VAL A 201 8.53 -2.50 7.21
N ILE A 202 8.43 -2.27 5.92
CA ILE A 202 8.22 -0.96 5.32
C ILE A 202 6.74 -0.82 5.02
N PRO A 203 6.00 0.03 5.76
CA PRO A 203 4.60 0.31 5.48
C PRO A 203 4.45 1.23 4.27
N GLY A 204 3.28 1.28 3.66
CA GLY A 204 2.96 2.29 2.65
C GLY A 204 3.02 3.71 3.22
N HIS A 205 2.67 3.87 4.50
CA HIS A 205 2.67 5.15 5.21
C HIS A 205 3.25 5.02 6.62
N GLY A 206 4.15 5.94 6.97
CA GLY A 206 4.76 6.01 8.28
C GLY A 206 6.21 5.46 8.32
N PRO A 207 6.85 5.42 9.49
CA PRO A 207 8.24 4.98 9.62
C PRO A 207 8.39 3.45 9.43
N VAL A 208 9.61 3.01 9.10
CA VAL A 208 9.99 1.59 9.07
C VAL A 208 9.73 0.94 10.43
N GLN A 209 9.25 -0.28 10.41
CA GLN A 209 8.75 -1.02 11.58
C GLN A 209 9.32 -2.45 11.66
N THR A 210 8.82 -3.20 12.63
CA THR A 210 9.02 -4.64 12.78
C THR A 210 7.71 -5.39 12.52
N ALA A 211 7.75 -6.71 12.42
CA ALA A 211 6.56 -7.55 12.25
C ALA A 211 5.51 -7.40 13.38
N ALA A 212 5.88 -6.85 14.56
CA ALA A 212 4.93 -6.59 15.62
C ALA A 212 3.77 -5.66 15.20
N GLU A 213 4.04 -4.72 14.27
CA GLU A 213 3.00 -3.80 13.79
C GLU A 213 1.99 -4.48 12.85
N LEU A 214 2.37 -5.56 12.17
CA LEU A 214 1.41 -6.40 11.41
C LEU A 214 0.39 -7.01 12.37
N ALA A 215 0.85 -7.59 13.48
CA ALA A 215 -0.02 -8.16 14.52
C ALA A 215 -0.89 -7.08 15.20
N ASN A 216 -0.34 -5.90 15.45
CA ASN A 216 -1.09 -4.78 16.03
C ASN A 216 -2.24 -4.35 15.11
N LEU A 217 -1.98 -4.17 13.81
CA LEU A 217 -3.01 -3.81 12.85
C LEU A 217 -4.04 -4.93 12.68
N ARG A 218 -3.61 -6.20 12.59
CA ARG A 218 -4.51 -7.35 12.54
C ARG A 218 -5.45 -7.37 13.74
N ASN A 219 -4.93 -7.22 14.95
CA ASN A 219 -5.74 -7.21 16.16
C ASN A 219 -6.73 -6.05 16.18
N TRP A 220 -6.33 -4.88 15.70
CA TRP A 220 -7.21 -3.72 15.56
C TRP A 220 -8.35 -3.99 14.56
N LEU A 221 -8.07 -4.59 13.40
CA LEU A 221 -9.10 -4.97 12.41
C LEU A 221 -10.07 -6.03 12.96
N VAL A 222 -9.56 -7.03 13.68
CA VAL A 222 -10.41 -8.05 14.36
C VAL A 222 -11.32 -7.39 15.38
N MET A 223 -10.81 -6.45 16.17
CA MET A 223 -11.60 -5.70 17.16
C MET A 223 -12.67 -4.85 16.47
N LEU A 224 -12.31 -4.12 15.41
CA LEU A 224 -13.27 -3.32 14.64
C LEU A 224 -14.40 -4.19 14.08
N ARG A 225 -14.07 -5.33 13.43
CA ARG A 225 -15.06 -6.27 12.89
C ARG A 225 -15.96 -6.83 13.99
N THR A 226 -15.41 -7.13 15.17
CA THR A 226 -16.16 -7.64 16.31
C THR A 226 -17.16 -6.62 16.83
N HIS A 227 -16.75 -5.35 17.03
CA HIS A 227 -17.66 -4.30 17.49
C HIS A 227 -18.79 -4.04 16.48
N VAL A 228 -18.47 -3.96 15.19
CA VAL A 228 -19.48 -3.77 14.15
C VAL A 228 -20.41 -4.97 14.04
N GLY A 229 -19.90 -6.21 14.10
CA GLY A 229 -20.72 -7.42 14.08
C GLY A 229 -21.69 -7.49 15.27
N ASN A 230 -21.23 -7.15 16.48
CA ASN A 230 -22.09 -7.05 17.66
C ASN A 230 -23.18 -5.98 17.52
N ALA A 231 -22.87 -4.85 16.90
CA ALA A 231 -23.84 -3.80 16.62
C ALA A 231 -24.93 -4.27 15.65
N ILE A 232 -24.57 -4.94 14.56
CA ILE A 232 -25.51 -5.55 13.59
C ILE A 232 -26.38 -6.60 14.29
N ALA A 233 -25.79 -7.52 15.04
CA ALA A 233 -26.51 -8.55 15.80
C ALA A 233 -27.48 -7.96 16.84
N SER A 234 -27.20 -6.75 17.34
CA SER A 234 -28.07 -5.99 18.24
C SER A 234 -29.16 -5.21 17.52
N GLY A 235 -29.24 -5.30 16.19
CA GLY A 235 -30.24 -4.61 15.37
C GLY A 235 -29.97 -3.11 15.17
N TRP A 236 -28.72 -2.65 15.36
CA TRP A 236 -28.38 -1.25 15.11
C TRP A 236 -28.29 -1.00 13.61
N ASP A 237 -28.87 0.14 13.19
CA ASP A 237 -28.69 0.61 11.82
C ASP A 237 -27.27 1.18 11.62
N ARG A 238 -26.95 1.48 10.36
CA ARG A 238 -25.62 1.97 9.98
C ARG A 238 -25.23 3.26 10.72
N GLU A 239 -26.14 4.23 10.85
CA GLU A 239 -25.87 5.53 11.50
C GLU A 239 -25.61 5.36 13.00
N THR A 240 -26.43 4.57 13.67
CA THR A 240 -26.24 4.20 15.08
C THR A 240 -24.92 3.47 15.29
N THR A 241 -24.59 2.53 14.41
CA THR A 241 -23.33 1.77 14.46
C THR A 241 -22.12 2.70 14.30
N LEU A 242 -22.13 3.59 13.30
CA LEU A 242 -21.04 4.56 13.10
C LEU A 242 -20.79 5.38 14.36
N THR A 243 -21.83 5.88 15.00
CA THR A 243 -21.71 6.76 16.17
C THR A 243 -21.22 6.01 17.41
N LYS A 244 -21.84 4.87 17.73
CA LYS A 244 -21.56 4.14 18.97
C LYS A 244 -20.24 3.36 18.91
N VAL A 245 -19.97 2.69 17.80
CA VAL A 245 -18.71 1.96 17.62
C VAL A 245 -17.54 2.92 17.55
N ALA A 246 -17.69 4.11 16.95
CA ALA A 246 -16.64 5.12 16.97
C ALA A 246 -16.31 5.54 18.41
N ALA A 247 -17.32 5.75 19.26
CA ALA A 247 -17.10 6.09 20.66
C ALA A 247 -16.39 4.96 21.44
N GLU A 248 -16.75 3.70 21.19
CA GLU A 248 -16.10 2.53 21.82
C GLU A 248 -14.66 2.37 21.35
N MET A 249 -14.38 2.58 20.08
CA MET A 249 -13.05 2.43 19.48
C MET A 249 -12.12 3.62 19.75
N GLN A 250 -12.64 4.77 20.15
CA GLN A 250 -11.86 6.01 20.35
C GLN A 250 -10.64 5.82 21.25
N ALA A 251 -10.78 5.03 22.32
CA ALA A 251 -9.72 4.82 23.32
C ALA A 251 -8.56 3.95 22.79
N VAL A 252 -8.78 3.18 21.75
CA VAL A 252 -7.81 2.23 21.15
C VAL A 252 -7.47 2.56 19.71
N ALA A 253 -8.04 3.63 19.18
CA ALA A 253 -7.79 4.05 17.81
C ALA A 253 -6.42 4.77 17.70
N PRO A 254 -5.64 4.46 16.66
CA PRO A 254 -4.45 5.23 16.33
C PRO A 254 -4.81 6.66 15.90
N ARG A 255 -3.79 7.47 15.57
CA ARG A 255 -3.99 8.85 15.07
C ARG A 255 -4.95 8.88 13.85
N GLY A 256 -5.64 10.00 13.67
CA GLY A 256 -6.61 10.17 12.57
C GLY A 256 -7.95 9.47 12.80
N ALA A 257 -8.24 9.07 14.04
CA ALA A 257 -9.50 8.41 14.40
C ALA A 257 -10.72 9.25 14.04
N GLU A 258 -10.68 10.55 14.29
CA GLU A 258 -11.80 11.46 14.03
C GLU A 258 -12.15 11.54 12.53
N GLU A 259 -11.14 11.46 11.66
CA GLU A 259 -11.31 11.60 10.21
C GLU A 259 -11.60 10.25 9.52
N ARG A 260 -10.91 9.17 9.93
CA ARG A 260 -10.89 7.88 9.21
C ARG A 260 -11.74 6.79 9.86
N LEU A 261 -11.91 6.82 11.18
CA LEU A 261 -12.65 5.77 11.91
C LEU A 261 -14.10 5.60 11.44
N PRO A 262 -14.88 6.68 11.19
CA PRO A 262 -16.23 6.51 10.65
C PRO A 262 -16.28 5.81 9.29
N ALA A 263 -15.30 6.10 8.41
CA ALA A 263 -15.21 5.44 7.11
C ALA A 263 -14.86 3.95 7.26
N ALA A 264 -13.93 3.61 8.14
CA ALA A 264 -13.55 2.22 8.43
C ALA A 264 -14.74 1.42 9.02
N ILE A 265 -15.46 1.97 9.98
CA ILE A 265 -16.67 1.35 10.55
C ILE A 265 -17.73 1.14 9.47
N GLY A 266 -17.98 2.16 8.64
CA GLY A 266 -18.96 2.09 7.56
C GLY A 266 -18.62 1.02 6.52
N GLN A 267 -17.36 0.89 6.14
CA GLN A 267 -16.89 -0.15 5.21
C GLN A 267 -17.12 -1.55 5.80
N VAL A 268 -16.75 -1.76 7.06
CA VAL A 268 -16.94 -3.06 7.74
C VAL A 268 -18.42 -3.37 7.93
N PHE A 269 -19.28 -2.36 8.23
CA PHE A 269 -20.71 -2.55 8.32
C PHE A 269 -21.31 -3.00 6.98
N ASP A 270 -20.94 -2.34 5.89
CA ASP A 270 -21.40 -2.67 4.55
C ASP A 270 -20.91 -4.05 4.08
N GLU A 271 -19.71 -4.48 4.52
CA GLU A 271 -19.15 -5.80 4.27
C GLU A 271 -19.96 -6.90 5.01
N LEU A 272 -20.08 -6.79 6.34
CA LEU A 272 -20.77 -7.78 7.17
C LEU A 272 -22.26 -7.90 6.85
N SER A 273 -22.94 -6.78 6.51
CA SER A 273 -24.36 -6.80 6.12
C SER A 273 -24.62 -7.52 4.79
N ARG A 274 -23.59 -7.78 3.96
CA ARG A 274 -23.70 -8.56 2.71
C ARG A 274 -23.39 -10.04 2.91
N GLU A 275 -22.63 -10.39 3.94
CA GLU A 275 -22.30 -11.78 4.27
C GLU A 275 -23.53 -12.51 4.84
N ASP A 276 -24.52 -11.80 5.39
CA ASP A 276 -25.76 -12.34 5.97
C ASP A 276 -26.89 -12.56 4.93
N ILE A 277 -26.65 -12.36 3.61
CA ILE A 277 -27.59 -12.61 2.52
C ILE A 277 -27.14 -13.80 1.67
#